data_fe8d678b293dbf7472ca7be46dbfbd54
#
_entry.id   fe8d678b293dbf7472ca7be46dbfbd54
#
_cell.length_a   1.000
_cell.length_b   1.000
_cell.length_c   1.000
_cell.angle_alpha   90.00
_cell.angle_beta   90.00
_cell.angle_gamma   90.00
#
_symmetry.space_group_name_H-M   'P 1'
#
loop_
_entity.id
_entity.type
_entity.pdbx_description
1 polymer ?
#
loop_
_entity_poly.entity_id
_entity_poly.type
_entity_poly.pdbx_seq_one_letter_code
_entity_poly.pdbx_strand_id
1 'polypeptide(L)'
;MKKSIFLAALALVSIALLGREQEQVTVQDPEQPQVQAEEQPPAPIQGKDLKRIRFPVAFIHAGKEYPAGDYWLVLATKDGQPFFAVQNAQKELLFEDLAIVKDRRGNRTGSTFFVGKKFMTDKEYFRIKVTTPGEWLLGYFLVKR
;
A
#
# COMPACT_ATOMS: atom_id res chain seq x y z
N MET A 1 24.89 -19.66 44.53
CA MET A 1 24.02 -20.21 45.62
C MET A 1 22.56 -20.13 45.20
N LYS A 2 21.84 -21.28 45.41
CA LYS A 2 20.36 -21.51 45.31
C LYS A 2 19.77 -21.40 43.89
N LYS A 3 19.64 -22.42 43.05
CA LYS A 3 18.87 -23.69 43.06
C LYS A 3 17.45 -23.54 43.60
N SER A 4 16.48 -23.60 42.68
CA SER A 4 15.17 -24.19 42.99
C SER A 4 14.59 -24.78 41.72
N ILE A 5 14.56 -26.05 41.74
CA ILE A 5 13.87 -27.03 40.91
C ILE A 5 12.43 -27.08 41.41
N PHE A 6 11.42 -27.06 40.54
CA PHE A 6 10.12 -27.63 40.85
C PHE A 6 9.69 -28.58 39.75
N LEU A 7 9.53 -29.81 40.25
CA LEU A 7 9.20 -31.06 39.58
C LEU A 7 7.66 -31.25 39.57
N ALA A 8 7.20 -31.89 38.54
CA ALA A 8 6.11 -32.87 38.47
C ALA A 8 4.67 -32.51 38.81
N ALA A 9 3.77 -32.86 37.89
CA ALA A 9 2.76 -33.89 38.20
C ALA A 9 2.12 -34.41 36.89
N LEU A 10 2.38 -35.64 36.65
CA LEU A 10 1.79 -36.59 35.71
C LEU A 10 0.38 -36.97 36.26
N ALA A 11 -0.65 -36.91 35.50
CA ALA A 11 -1.90 -37.59 35.80
C ALA A 11 -2.44 -38.28 34.53
N LEU A 12 -2.12 -39.54 34.44
CA LEU A 12 -2.76 -40.57 33.63
C LEU A 12 -4.18 -40.85 34.18
N VAL A 13 -5.20 -40.69 33.38
CA VAL A 13 -6.46 -41.38 33.62
C VAL A 13 -6.84 -42.15 32.35
N SER A 14 -6.60 -43.44 32.43
CA SER A 14 -7.17 -44.44 31.53
C SER A 14 -8.56 -44.80 32.01
N ILE A 15 -9.56 -44.71 31.15
CA ILE A 15 -10.81 -45.44 31.32
C ILE A 15 -11.17 -46.12 30.00
N ALA A 16 -11.34 -47.42 30.14
CA ALA A 16 -11.54 -48.40 29.11
C ALA A 16 -13.01 -48.41 28.56
N LEU A 17 -13.08 -48.89 27.37
CA LEU A 17 -14.12 -49.70 26.70
C LEU A 17 -15.57 -49.65 27.20
N LEU A 18 -16.45 -49.31 26.26
CA LEU A 18 -17.56 -50.19 25.92
C LEU A 18 -18.13 -49.80 24.55
N GLY A 19 -18.20 -50.79 23.67
CA GLY A 19 -18.60 -50.63 22.30
C GLY A 19 -20.10 -50.32 22.15
N ARG A 20 -20.36 -49.68 21.03
CA ARG A 20 -21.63 -49.85 20.31
C ARG A 20 -21.40 -49.38 18.87
N GLU A 21 -21.57 -50.33 17.98
CA GLU A 21 -21.84 -50.07 16.58
C GLU A 21 -23.00 -49.11 16.46
N GLN A 22 -22.79 -48.02 15.75
CA GLN A 22 -23.88 -47.33 15.07
C GLN A 22 -23.37 -46.64 13.83
N GLU A 23 -23.83 -47.13 12.72
CA GLU A 23 -24.15 -46.46 11.47
C GLU A 23 -23.32 -45.27 11.00
N GLN A 24 -22.62 -45.56 9.93
CA GLN A 24 -22.10 -44.56 8.99
C GLN A 24 -23.25 -43.68 8.48
N VAL A 25 -23.42 -42.53 9.09
CA VAL A 25 -24.10 -41.42 8.46
C VAL A 25 -23.02 -40.64 7.72
N THR A 26 -22.99 -40.82 6.41
CA THR A 26 -22.23 -39.96 5.50
C THR A 26 -22.85 -38.58 5.58
N VAL A 27 -22.28 -37.72 6.45
CA VAL A 27 -22.57 -36.29 6.42
C VAL A 27 -21.80 -35.77 5.22
N GLN A 28 -22.50 -35.59 4.13
CA GLN A 28 -22.08 -34.73 3.03
C GLN A 28 -21.86 -33.32 3.64
N ASP A 29 -20.61 -32.95 3.67
CA ASP A 29 -20.19 -31.59 3.95
C ASP A 29 -20.84 -30.66 2.91
N PRO A 30 -21.73 -29.73 3.29
CA PRO A 30 -22.27 -28.81 2.31
C PRO A 30 -21.11 -27.93 1.88
N GLU A 31 -20.71 -28.05 0.63
CA GLU A 31 -19.89 -27.13 -0.11
C GLU A 31 -20.31 -25.70 0.24
N GLN A 32 -19.58 -25.07 1.14
CA GLN A 32 -19.75 -23.64 1.39
C GLN A 32 -19.43 -22.94 0.07
N PRO A 33 -20.34 -22.20 -0.51
CA PRO A 33 -20.00 -21.35 -1.64
C PRO A 33 -18.94 -20.37 -1.15
N GLN A 34 -17.73 -20.52 -1.69
CA GLN A 34 -16.71 -19.49 -1.58
C GLN A 34 -17.33 -18.22 -2.17
N VAL A 35 -17.81 -17.36 -1.29
CA VAL A 35 -18.13 -15.99 -1.64
C VAL A 35 -16.80 -15.38 -2.06
N GLN A 36 -16.55 -15.41 -3.37
CA GLN A 36 -15.53 -14.55 -3.96
C GLN A 36 -15.91 -13.15 -3.51
N ALA A 37 -15.13 -12.61 -2.59
CA ALA A 37 -15.21 -11.21 -2.25
C ALA A 37 -14.95 -10.45 -3.57
N GLU A 38 -16.03 -10.00 -4.18
CA GLU A 38 -16.01 -9.13 -5.33
C GLU A 38 -15.24 -7.89 -4.87
N GLU A 39 -14.00 -7.78 -5.33
CA GLU A 39 -13.09 -6.69 -5.01
C GLU A 39 -13.75 -5.41 -5.54
N GLN A 40 -14.48 -4.73 -4.68
CA GLN A 40 -15.13 -3.48 -5.04
C GLN A 40 -14.06 -2.53 -5.57
N PRO A 41 -14.27 -1.93 -6.75
CA PRO A 41 -13.32 -0.97 -7.27
C PRO A 41 -13.10 0.12 -6.23
N PRO A 42 -11.83 0.50 -5.97
CA PRO A 42 -11.51 1.48 -4.95
C PRO A 42 -12.29 2.77 -5.20
N ALA A 43 -12.89 3.31 -4.14
CA ALA A 43 -13.66 4.54 -4.20
C ALA A 43 -12.84 5.65 -4.87
N PRO A 44 -13.46 6.48 -5.71
CA PRO A 44 -12.76 7.56 -6.38
C PRO A 44 -12.12 8.50 -5.36
N ILE A 45 -10.81 8.74 -5.52
CA ILE A 45 -10.07 9.62 -4.63
C ILE A 45 -10.53 11.04 -4.85
N GLN A 46 -11.13 11.63 -3.83
CA GLN A 46 -11.43 13.05 -3.80
C GLN A 46 -10.14 13.81 -3.44
N GLY A 47 -9.50 14.40 -4.43
CA GLY A 47 -8.29 15.18 -4.27
C GLY A 47 -8.40 16.52 -5.00
N LYS A 48 -7.58 17.46 -4.53
CA LYS A 48 -7.42 18.78 -5.15
C LYS A 48 -6.40 18.64 -6.30
N ASP A 49 -6.74 19.19 -7.46
CA ASP A 49 -5.86 19.35 -8.63
C ASP A 49 -5.34 18.06 -9.29
N LEU A 50 -6.17 17.46 -10.13
CA LEU A 50 -5.74 16.49 -11.12
C LEU A 50 -4.81 17.14 -12.16
N LYS A 51 -3.55 16.70 -12.20
CA LYS A 51 -2.61 17.08 -13.27
C LYS A 51 -2.22 15.86 -14.07
N ARG A 52 -2.25 15.99 -15.38
CA ARG A 52 -1.68 15.01 -16.29
C ARG A 52 -0.16 15.15 -16.25
N ILE A 53 0.54 14.06 -16.03
CA ILE A 53 2.00 13.96 -16.02
C ILE A 53 2.44 12.93 -17.05
N ARG A 54 3.62 13.13 -17.62
CA ARG A 54 4.22 12.17 -18.52
C ARG A 54 5.51 11.63 -17.96
N PHE A 55 5.58 10.30 -17.83
CA PHE A 55 6.83 9.60 -17.56
C PHE A 55 7.42 9.12 -18.89
N PRO A 56 8.57 9.65 -19.30
CA PRO A 56 9.15 9.35 -20.62
C PRO A 56 9.75 7.94 -20.71
N VAL A 57 10.00 7.29 -19.59
CA VAL A 57 10.48 5.91 -19.50
C VAL A 57 9.73 5.16 -18.39
N ALA A 58 9.80 3.83 -18.42
CA ALA A 58 9.19 3.01 -17.38
C ALA A 58 9.78 3.31 -15.99
N PHE A 59 8.99 3.11 -14.96
CA PHE A 59 9.40 3.32 -13.58
C PHE A 59 8.93 2.18 -12.67
N ILE A 60 9.54 2.09 -11.50
CA ILE A 60 9.22 1.09 -10.49
C ILE A 60 8.71 1.79 -9.24
N HIS A 61 7.59 1.32 -8.72
CA HIS A 61 7.05 1.74 -7.43
C HIS A 61 6.62 0.51 -6.62
N ALA A 62 7.06 0.41 -5.36
CA ALA A 62 6.78 -0.72 -4.47
C ALA A 62 7.04 -2.10 -5.11
N GLY A 63 8.11 -2.22 -5.93
CA GLY A 63 8.48 -3.46 -6.61
C GLY A 63 7.68 -3.78 -7.87
N LYS A 64 6.65 -3.00 -8.20
CA LYS A 64 5.86 -3.14 -9.42
C LYS A 64 6.34 -2.17 -10.49
N GLU A 65 6.42 -2.67 -11.72
CA GLU A 65 6.81 -1.87 -12.88
C GLU A 65 5.59 -1.22 -13.53
N TYR A 66 5.76 0.03 -13.94
CA TYR A 66 4.79 0.82 -14.68
C TYR A 66 5.41 1.31 -15.99
N PRO A 67 4.71 1.19 -17.13
CA PRO A 67 5.26 1.58 -18.43
C PRO A 67 5.46 3.09 -18.55
N ALA A 68 6.25 3.49 -19.55
CA ALA A 68 6.29 4.89 -19.97
C ALA A 68 4.91 5.33 -20.46
N GLY A 69 4.52 6.56 -20.22
CA GLY A 69 3.22 7.04 -20.66
C GLY A 69 2.69 8.24 -19.89
N ASP A 70 1.44 8.54 -20.14
CA ASP A 70 0.69 9.61 -19.49
C ASP A 70 -0.13 9.04 -18.34
N TYR A 71 -0.05 9.71 -17.19
CA TYR A 71 -0.74 9.37 -15.95
C TYR A 71 -1.44 10.59 -15.38
N TRP A 72 -2.44 10.35 -14.58
CA TRP A 72 -3.06 11.39 -13.77
C TRP A 72 -2.50 11.36 -12.36
N LEU A 73 -2.15 12.52 -11.85
CA LEU A 73 -1.69 12.70 -10.49
C LEU A 73 -2.72 13.49 -9.69
N VAL A 74 -3.14 12.90 -8.59
CA VAL A 74 -4.02 13.54 -7.60
C VAL A 74 -3.21 13.76 -6.34
N LEU A 75 -3.27 14.97 -5.80
CA LEU A 75 -2.80 15.26 -4.46
C LEU A 75 -4.01 15.25 -3.53
N ALA A 76 -4.02 14.36 -2.58
CA ALA A 76 -5.08 14.24 -1.60
C ALA A 76 -4.52 14.17 -0.18
N THR A 77 -5.40 14.20 0.80
CA THR A 77 -5.03 14.12 2.22
C THR A 77 -5.83 12.98 2.85
N LYS A 78 -5.14 12.13 3.59
CA LYS A 78 -5.72 11.05 4.37
C LYS A 78 -5.16 11.12 5.79
N ASP A 79 -6.04 11.17 6.77
CA ASP A 79 -5.66 11.31 8.19
C ASP A 79 -4.71 12.49 8.46
N GLY A 80 -4.93 13.61 7.76
CA GLY A 80 -4.09 14.81 7.87
C GLY A 80 -2.75 14.74 7.13
N GLN A 81 -2.42 13.62 6.49
CA GLN A 81 -1.17 13.44 5.75
C GLN A 81 -1.41 13.56 4.24
N PRO A 82 -0.61 14.38 3.52
CA PRO A 82 -0.71 14.48 2.08
C PRO A 82 -0.13 13.23 1.41
N PHE A 83 -0.78 12.80 0.34
CA PHE A 83 -0.31 11.69 -0.49
C PHE A 83 -0.55 11.97 -1.98
N PHE A 84 0.22 11.30 -2.82
CA PHE A 84 0.04 11.29 -4.25
C PHE A 84 -0.68 10.01 -4.66
N ALA A 85 -1.81 10.16 -5.34
CA ALA A 85 -2.47 9.06 -6.02
C ALA A 85 -2.14 9.13 -7.51
N VAL A 86 -1.64 8.03 -8.05
CA VAL A 86 -1.31 7.91 -9.47
C VAL A 86 -2.36 7.05 -10.15
N GLN A 87 -2.93 7.55 -11.22
CA GLN A 87 -4.00 6.90 -11.97
C GLN A 87 -3.58 6.73 -13.44
N ASN A 88 -4.14 5.71 -14.09
CA ASN A 88 -3.96 5.48 -15.52
C ASN A 88 -4.76 6.50 -16.38
N ALA A 89 -4.73 6.32 -17.70
CA ALA A 89 -5.45 7.18 -18.64
C ALA A 89 -6.98 7.14 -18.43
N GLN A 90 -7.51 6.02 -17.92
CA GLN A 90 -8.92 5.81 -17.60
C GLN A 90 -9.31 6.33 -16.20
N LYS A 91 -8.36 6.95 -15.48
CA LYS A 91 -8.49 7.43 -14.11
C LYS A 91 -8.69 6.31 -13.06
N GLU A 92 -8.29 5.10 -13.38
CA GLU A 92 -8.25 4.02 -12.42
C GLU A 92 -7.01 4.19 -11.52
N LEU A 93 -7.19 4.01 -10.22
CA LEU A 93 -6.11 4.10 -9.26
C LEU A 93 -5.10 2.97 -9.47
N LEU A 94 -3.84 3.33 -9.65
CA LEU A 94 -2.74 2.38 -9.76
C LEU A 94 -2.03 2.18 -8.43
N PHE A 95 -1.77 3.26 -7.71
CA PHE A 95 -1.15 3.25 -6.38
C PHE A 95 -1.26 4.61 -5.70
N GLU A 96 -1.05 4.60 -4.40
CA GLU A 96 -0.91 5.77 -3.54
C GLU A 96 0.49 5.78 -2.91
N ASP A 97 1.05 6.97 -2.71
CA ASP A 97 2.34 7.14 -2.05
C ASP A 97 2.31 8.37 -1.15
N LEU A 98 2.77 8.23 0.08
CA LEU A 98 2.84 9.34 1.01
C LEU A 98 3.80 10.42 0.50
N ALA A 99 3.35 11.66 0.50
CA ALA A 99 4.21 12.77 0.15
C ALA A 99 5.24 13.03 1.26
N ILE A 100 6.49 13.20 0.87
CA ILE A 100 7.52 13.69 1.80
C ILE A 100 7.31 15.19 1.97
N VAL A 101 6.92 15.60 3.16
CA VAL A 101 6.72 17.01 3.50
C VAL A 101 8.04 17.63 3.91
N LYS A 102 8.38 18.77 3.33
CA LYS A 102 9.54 19.57 3.71
C LYS A 102 9.15 21.02 3.89
N ASP A 103 9.59 21.62 4.99
CA ASP A 103 9.37 23.03 5.25
C ASP A 103 10.03 23.89 4.16
N ARG A 104 9.29 24.88 3.73
CA ARG A 104 9.76 25.88 2.79
C ARG A 104 10.20 27.11 3.57
N ARG A 105 11.50 27.37 3.61
CA ARG A 105 12.03 28.59 4.21
C ARG A 105 11.68 29.78 3.34
N GLY A 106 11.10 30.82 3.95
CA GLY A 106 10.79 32.11 3.32
C GLY A 106 9.32 32.29 2.93
N ASN A 107 8.88 33.55 2.93
CA ASN A 107 7.49 33.99 2.66
C ASN A 107 7.13 33.96 1.17
N ARG A 108 7.40 32.89 0.46
CA ARG A 108 6.99 32.78 -0.93
C ARG A 108 5.55 32.24 -0.99
N THR A 109 4.65 33.07 -1.44
CA THR A 109 3.28 32.71 -1.78
C THR A 109 3.28 32.12 -3.19
N GLY A 110 2.48 31.08 -3.41
CA GLY A 110 2.28 30.48 -4.72
C GLY A 110 2.45 28.96 -4.72
N SER A 111 1.62 28.32 -5.51
CA SER A 111 1.66 26.89 -5.73
C SER A 111 2.29 26.61 -7.09
N THR A 112 3.30 25.76 -7.13
CA THR A 112 3.92 25.30 -8.38
C THR A 112 3.99 23.80 -8.39
N PHE A 113 3.86 23.23 -9.58
CA PHE A 113 3.99 21.82 -9.81
C PHE A 113 5.18 21.58 -10.75
N PHE A 114 6.03 20.63 -10.38
CA PHE A 114 7.22 20.30 -11.16
C PHE A 114 7.42 18.78 -11.19
N VAL A 115 7.70 18.25 -12.38
CA VAL A 115 8.15 16.87 -12.58
C VAL A 115 9.52 16.92 -13.22
N GLY A 116 10.48 16.22 -12.66
CA GLY A 116 11.84 16.17 -13.19
C GLY A 116 12.58 14.93 -12.75
N LYS A 117 13.78 14.77 -13.25
CA LYS A 117 14.66 13.67 -12.86
C LYS A 117 15.55 14.07 -11.70
N LYS A 118 15.87 13.12 -10.83
CA LYS A 118 16.83 13.29 -9.74
C LYS A 118 17.68 12.05 -9.57
N PHE A 119 18.98 12.23 -9.44
CA PHE A 119 19.91 11.16 -9.08
C PHE A 119 20.10 11.14 -7.57
N MET A 120 19.99 9.97 -6.97
CA MET A 120 20.25 9.74 -5.55
C MET A 120 20.90 8.35 -5.42
N THR A 121 22.09 8.29 -4.82
CA THR A 121 22.80 7.04 -4.52
C THR A 121 22.81 6.07 -5.72
N ASP A 122 23.38 6.53 -6.86
CA ASP A 122 23.52 5.78 -8.11
C ASP A 122 22.22 5.35 -8.82
N LYS A 123 21.08 5.82 -8.33
CA LYS A 123 19.77 5.56 -8.93
C LYS A 123 19.13 6.84 -9.44
N GLU A 124 18.46 6.72 -10.57
CA GLU A 124 17.69 7.80 -11.16
C GLU A 124 16.23 7.67 -10.73
N TYR A 125 15.62 8.79 -10.33
CA TYR A 125 14.23 8.88 -9.92
C TYR A 125 13.51 9.96 -10.70
N PHE A 126 12.23 9.72 -11.00
CA PHE A 126 11.31 10.82 -11.26
C PHE A 126 10.95 11.45 -9.94
N ARG A 127 11.15 12.75 -9.84
CA ARG A 127 10.76 13.54 -8.70
C ARG A 127 9.54 14.38 -9.04
N ILE A 128 8.46 14.18 -8.31
CA ILE A 128 7.33 15.08 -8.29
C ILE A 128 7.55 16.06 -7.15
N LYS A 129 7.39 17.35 -7.42
CA LYS A 129 7.46 18.42 -6.43
C LYS A 129 6.26 19.30 -6.57
N VAL A 130 5.43 19.35 -5.54
CA VAL A 130 4.37 20.33 -5.38
C VAL A 130 4.80 21.34 -4.34
N THR A 131 4.76 22.61 -4.72
CA THR A 131 5.05 23.70 -3.80
C THR A 131 3.73 24.30 -3.35
N THR A 132 3.56 24.39 -2.05
CA THR A 132 2.42 25.03 -1.39
C THR A 132 2.94 26.20 -0.54
N PRO A 133 2.08 27.08 -0.05
CA PRO A 133 2.50 28.07 0.95
C PRO A 133 3.06 27.34 2.19
N GLY A 134 4.33 27.58 2.50
CA GLY A 134 5.00 26.99 3.67
C GLY A 134 5.65 25.63 3.48
N GLU A 135 5.30 24.84 2.45
CA GLU A 135 5.78 23.47 2.33
C GLU A 135 6.12 23.05 0.90
N TRP A 136 6.97 22.05 0.81
CA TRP A 136 7.19 21.24 -0.40
C TRP A 136 6.68 19.82 -0.15
N LEU A 137 5.86 19.33 -1.07
CA LEU A 137 5.41 17.95 -1.10
C LEU A 137 6.17 17.22 -2.20
N LEU A 138 6.88 16.15 -1.83
CA LEU A 138 7.79 15.45 -2.74
C LEU A 138 7.38 13.98 -2.86
N GLY A 139 7.39 13.47 -4.10
CA GLY A 139 7.28 12.05 -4.43
C GLY A 139 8.46 11.62 -5.30
N TYR A 140 8.91 10.36 -5.16
CA TYR A 140 10.02 9.81 -5.92
C TYR A 140 9.66 8.43 -6.46
N PHE A 141 9.82 8.23 -7.77
CA PHE A 141 9.57 6.97 -8.45
C PHE A 141 10.84 6.51 -9.16
N LEU A 142 11.29 5.31 -8.85
CA LEU A 142 12.54 4.77 -9.40
C LEU A 142 12.42 4.58 -10.92
N VAL A 143 13.33 5.18 -11.68
CA VAL A 143 13.41 4.97 -13.13
C VAL A 143 13.90 3.55 -13.40
N LYS A 144 13.21 2.82 -14.26
CA LYS A 144 13.70 1.54 -14.77
C LYS A 144 14.77 1.82 -15.80
N ARG A 145 15.95 1.25 -15.61
CA ARG A 145 17.04 1.19 -16.58
C ARG A 145 17.01 -0.10 -17.38
#